data_c7d2e665da4920e732ade0e6b5e73d15
#
_entry.id   c7d2e665da4920e732ade0e6b5e73d15
#
_cell.length_a   1.000
_cell.length_b   1.000
_cell.length_c   1.000
_cell.angle_alpha   90.00
_cell.angle_beta   90.00
_cell.angle_gamma   90.00
#
_symmetry.space_group_name_H-M   'P 1'
#
loop_
_entity.id
_entity.type
_entity.pdbx_description
1 polymer ?
#
loop_
_entity_poly.entity_id
_entity_poly.type
_entity_poly.pdbx_seq_one_letter_code
_entity_poly.pdbx_strand_id
1 'polypeptide(L)'
;MNYTSRMKYGTSLANMFDWTQTTYLRGEYKFNNSYVDRLCNKLVSSPLIYSVFASIEKDRNEEHNHLHLLFSSKHKLNRYKLSKLSGFNSLGIGNVDNIKNKTGVSKYVAKHIGRDFSYHNLYIWKK
;
A
#
# COMPACT_ATOMS: atom_id res chain seq x y z
N MET A 1 12.46 2.58 13.46
CA MET A 1 12.17 1.15 13.71
C MET A 1 13.31 0.31 13.17
N ASN A 2 13.88 -0.59 13.97
CA ASN A 2 14.97 -1.47 13.53
C ASN A 2 14.45 -2.65 12.69
N TYR A 3 15.37 -3.40 12.07
CA TYR A 3 15.01 -4.51 11.19
C TYR A 3 14.17 -5.59 11.90
N THR A 4 14.56 -5.95 13.11
CA THR A 4 13.83 -6.96 13.90
C THR A 4 12.40 -6.54 14.17
N SER A 5 12.19 -5.28 14.56
CA SER A 5 10.85 -4.73 14.77
C SER A 5 10.05 -4.67 13.48
N ARG A 6 10.70 -4.30 12.37
CA ARG A 6 10.04 -4.28 11.06
C ARG A 6 9.59 -5.68 10.63
N MET A 7 10.42 -6.70 10.88
CA MET A 7 10.07 -8.08 10.55
C MET A 7 8.89 -8.58 11.40
N LYS A 8 8.86 -8.26 12.69
CA LYS A 8 7.72 -8.60 13.55
C LYS A 8 6.44 -7.93 13.07
N TYR A 9 6.53 -6.66 12.74
CA TYR A 9 5.40 -5.90 12.22
C TYR A 9 4.90 -6.49 10.89
N GLY A 10 5.81 -6.78 9.97
CA GLY A 10 5.49 -7.38 8.69
C GLY A 10 4.85 -8.75 8.83
N THR A 11 5.33 -9.57 9.77
CA THR A 11 4.76 -10.89 10.05
C THR A 11 3.33 -10.77 10.60
N SER A 12 3.10 -9.83 11.52
CA SER A 12 1.75 -9.57 12.03
C SER A 12 0.81 -9.12 10.92
N LEU A 13 1.25 -8.19 10.08
CA LEU A 13 0.47 -7.70 8.95
C LEU A 13 0.17 -8.82 7.95
N ALA A 14 1.16 -9.67 7.67
CA ALA A 14 1.02 -10.79 6.74
C ALA A 14 -0.07 -11.78 7.17
N ASN A 15 -0.30 -11.90 8.47
CA ASN A 15 -1.27 -12.84 9.03
C ASN A 15 -2.69 -12.25 9.18
N MET A 16 -2.87 -10.96 8.93
CA MET A 16 -4.18 -10.33 9.10
C MET A 16 -5.14 -10.62 7.95
N PHE A 17 -4.65 -10.67 6.73
CA PHE A 17 -5.46 -10.87 5.53
C PHE A 17 -4.71 -11.71 4.49
N ASP A 18 -5.44 -12.22 3.52
CA ASP A 18 -4.87 -12.84 2.33
C ASP A 18 -4.48 -11.74 1.33
N TRP A 19 -3.35 -11.13 1.57
CA TRP A 19 -2.82 -10.06 0.72
C TRP A 19 -2.52 -10.60 -0.67
N THR A 20 -2.96 -9.87 -1.70
CA THR A 20 -2.87 -10.34 -3.08
C THR A 20 -1.81 -9.63 -3.91
N GLN A 21 -1.64 -8.32 -3.70
CA GLN A 21 -0.77 -7.52 -4.56
C GLN A 21 -0.16 -6.34 -3.80
N THR A 22 0.97 -5.86 -4.33
CA THR A 22 1.63 -4.63 -3.87
C THR A 22 1.84 -3.69 -5.04
N THR A 23 1.88 -2.40 -4.77
CA THR A 23 2.27 -1.38 -5.73
C THR A 23 2.77 -0.13 -5.00
N TYR A 24 3.24 0.84 -5.76
CA TYR A 24 3.56 2.16 -5.23
C TYR A 24 2.96 3.24 -6.13
N LEU A 25 2.66 4.38 -5.55
CA LEU A 25 2.12 5.54 -6.25
C LEU A 25 3.06 6.73 -6.12
N ARG A 26 3.27 7.44 -7.23
CA ARG A 26 3.97 8.71 -7.27
C ARG A 26 3.08 9.73 -7.96
N GLY A 27 2.79 10.83 -7.28
CA GLY A 27 1.98 11.90 -7.83
C GLY A 27 2.82 13.12 -8.18
N GLU A 28 2.14 14.11 -8.73
CA GLU A 28 2.71 15.42 -9.03
C GLU A 28 3.05 16.17 -7.74
N TYR A 29 2.26 15.94 -6.70
CA TYR A 29 2.41 16.57 -5.38
C TYR A 29 2.70 15.52 -4.32
N LYS A 30 3.28 15.97 -3.19
CA LYS A 30 3.49 15.09 -2.04
C LYS A 30 2.17 14.53 -1.52
N PHE A 31 2.20 13.27 -1.12
CA PHE A 31 1.10 12.68 -0.38
C PHE A 31 1.05 13.27 1.03
N ASN A 32 -0.15 13.58 1.50
CA ASN A 32 -0.41 13.91 2.89
C ASN A 32 -1.43 12.92 3.47
N ASN A 33 -1.55 12.92 4.78
CA ASN A 33 -2.41 11.95 5.47
C ASN A 33 -3.87 12.03 5.00
N SER A 34 -4.37 13.24 4.84
CA SER A 34 -5.75 13.48 4.42
C SER A 34 -6.04 12.91 3.03
N TYR A 35 -5.12 13.12 2.10
CA TYR A 35 -5.25 12.58 0.74
C TYR A 35 -5.19 11.06 0.74
N VAL A 36 -4.26 10.47 1.51
CA VAL A 36 -4.12 9.01 1.60
C VAL A 36 -5.38 8.39 2.20
N ASP A 37 -5.95 9.01 3.22
CA ASP A 37 -7.20 8.54 3.84
C ASP A 37 -8.33 8.51 2.81
N ARG A 38 -8.49 9.57 2.03
CA ARG A 38 -9.54 9.63 1.00
C ARG A 38 -9.33 8.59 -0.10
N LEU A 39 -8.09 8.45 -0.56
CA LEU A 39 -7.75 7.49 -1.61
C LEU A 39 -8.01 6.04 -1.15
N CYS A 40 -7.56 5.70 0.04
CA CYS A 40 -7.74 4.36 0.59
C CYS A 40 -9.20 4.05 0.91
N ASN A 41 -9.94 5.01 1.44
CA ASN A 41 -11.38 4.85 1.66
C ASN A 41 -12.13 4.63 0.35
N LYS A 42 -11.71 5.32 -0.71
CA LYS A 42 -12.28 5.11 -2.04
C LYS A 42 -11.99 3.70 -2.55
N LEU A 43 -10.77 3.20 -2.35
CA LEU A 43 -10.42 1.83 -2.73
C LEU A 43 -11.27 0.80 -1.99
N VAL A 44 -11.33 0.88 -0.67
CA VAL A 44 -12.08 -0.11 0.12
C VAL A 44 -13.58 0.03 0.02
N SER A 45 -14.09 1.12 -0.55
CA SER A 45 -15.51 1.25 -0.87
C SER A 45 -15.93 0.35 -2.04
N SER A 46 -14.97 -0.08 -2.86
CA SER A 46 -15.23 -1.05 -3.92
C SER A 46 -15.41 -2.45 -3.33
N PRO A 47 -16.44 -3.21 -3.76
CA PRO A 47 -16.60 -4.60 -3.31
C PRO A 47 -15.48 -5.52 -3.79
N LEU A 48 -14.62 -5.08 -4.69
CA LEU A 48 -13.47 -5.86 -5.18
C LEU A 48 -12.27 -5.82 -4.24
N ILE A 49 -12.20 -4.86 -3.34
CA ILE A 49 -11.06 -4.66 -2.44
C ILE A 49 -11.52 -4.82 -0.99
N TYR A 50 -10.89 -5.76 -0.29
CA TYR A 50 -11.24 -6.08 1.10
C TYR A 50 -10.46 -5.27 2.11
N SER A 51 -9.18 -5.04 1.84
CA SER A 51 -8.30 -4.33 2.75
C SER A 51 -7.16 -3.67 1.98
N VAL A 52 -6.67 -2.56 2.52
CA VAL A 52 -5.53 -1.81 1.98
C VAL A 52 -4.65 -1.41 3.15
N PHE A 53 -3.37 -1.69 3.04
CA PHE A 53 -2.35 -1.11 3.89
C PHE A 53 -1.59 -0.07 3.07
N ALA A 54 -1.47 1.14 3.60
CA ALA A 54 -0.82 2.25 2.93
C ALA A 54 0.26 2.84 3.82
N SER A 55 1.40 3.16 3.22
CA SER A 55 2.52 3.80 3.92
C SER A 55 3.15 4.88 3.05
N ILE A 56 3.26 6.08 3.60
CA ILE A 56 3.99 7.18 2.96
C ILE A 56 5.46 7.03 3.33
N GLU A 57 6.31 6.99 2.31
CA GLU A 57 7.76 6.93 2.47
C GLU A 57 8.40 8.16 1.80
N LYS A 58 9.30 8.82 2.52
CA LYS A 58 10.03 9.96 2.00
C LYS A 58 11.08 9.51 0.99
N ASP A 59 11.22 10.28 -0.10
CA ASP A 59 12.33 10.10 -1.03
C ASP A 59 13.63 10.61 -0.39
N ARG A 60 14.76 10.21 -0.96
CA ARG A 60 16.08 10.59 -0.43
C ARG A 60 16.28 12.10 -0.32
N ASN A 61 15.75 12.86 -1.26
CA ASN A 61 15.86 14.33 -1.27
C ASN A 61 14.88 15.03 -0.33
N GLU A 62 13.98 14.30 0.31
CA GLU A 62 12.93 14.78 1.21
C GLU A 62 11.94 15.77 0.59
N GLU A 63 12.14 16.19 -0.66
CA GLU A 63 11.22 17.09 -1.38
C GLU A 63 10.00 16.36 -1.90
N HIS A 64 10.14 15.06 -2.14
CA HIS A 64 9.09 14.20 -2.67
C HIS A 64 8.86 13.02 -1.74
N ASN A 65 7.73 12.37 -1.92
CA ASN A 65 7.42 11.11 -1.26
C ASN A 65 6.64 10.23 -2.23
N HIS A 66 6.47 8.99 -1.84
CA HIS A 66 5.66 8.03 -2.57
C HIS A 66 4.84 7.20 -1.60
N LEU A 67 3.78 6.61 -2.11
CA LEU A 67 2.86 5.81 -1.32
C LEU A 67 3.04 4.34 -1.68
N HIS A 68 3.37 3.52 -0.69
CA HIS A 68 3.34 2.07 -0.83
C HIS A 68 1.93 1.57 -0.50
N LEU A 69 1.42 0.69 -1.35
CA LEU A 69 0.14 0.02 -1.14
C LEU A 69 0.33 -1.49 -1.10
N LEU A 70 -0.32 -2.11 -0.13
CA LEU A 70 -0.49 -3.54 -0.02
C LEU A 70 -1.99 -3.77 0.07
N PHE A 71 -2.56 -4.62 -0.78
CA PHE A 71 -3.99 -4.79 -0.77
C PHE A 71 -4.42 -6.23 -0.98
N SER A 72 -5.61 -6.55 -0.47
CA SER A 72 -6.29 -7.81 -0.71
C SER A 72 -7.51 -7.55 -1.58
N SER A 73 -7.63 -8.28 -2.67
CA SER A 73 -8.70 -8.08 -3.64
C SER A 73 -9.30 -9.41 -4.08
N LYS A 74 -10.54 -9.36 -4.55
CA LYS A 74 -11.27 -10.52 -5.06
C LYS A 74 -10.58 -11.10 -6.30
N HIS A 75 -10.06 -10.23 -7.16
CA HIS A 75 -9.36 -10.60 -8.38
C HIS A 75 -8.05 -9.83 -8.47
N LYS A 76 -7.09 -10.34 -9.23
CA LYS A 76 -5.87 -9.60 -9.54
C LYS A 76 -6.23 -8.36 -10.33
N LEU A 77 -5.66 -7.21 -9.93
CA LEU A 77 -5.89 -5.94 -10.58
C LEU A 77 -4.65 -5.55 -11.37
N ASN A 78 -4.87 -4.89 -12.50
CA ASN A 78 -3.80 -4.23 -13.22
C ASN A 78 -3.80 -2.73 -12.86
N ARG A 79 -2.78 -2.04 -13.36
CA ARG A 79 -2.61 -0.60 -13.12
C ARG A 79 -3.84 0.23 -13.52
N TYR A 80 -4.44 -0.09 -14.65
CA TYR A 80 -5.59 0.66 -15.17
C TYR A 80 -6.83 0.45 -14.31
N LYS A 81 -7.06 -0.78 -13.87
CA LYS A 81 -8.18 -1.09 -12.97
C LYS A 81 -8.00 -0.42 -11.62
N LEU A 82 -6.78 -0.46 -11.08
CA LEU A 82 -6.46 0.20 -9.83
C LEU A 82 -6.64 1.71 -9.93
N SER A 83 -6.22 2.30 -11.05
CA SER A 83 -6.44 3.72 -11.35
C SER A 83 -7.93 4.07 -11.33
N LYS A 84 -8.74 3.26 -11.98
CA LYS A 84 -10.19 3.46 -12.04
C LYS A 84 -10.84 3.41 -10.67
N LEU A 85 -10.43 2.45 -9.84
CA LEU A 85 -10.98 2.28 -8.50
C LEU A 85 -10.52 3.36 -7.52
N SER A 86 -9.28 3.81 -7.64
CA SER A 86 -8.69 4.79 -6.74
C SER A 86 -8.91 6.24 -7.16
N GLY A 87 -9.14 6.47 -8.45
CA GLY A 87 -9.13 7.82 -9.03
C GLY A 87 -7.74 8.39 -9.23
N PHE A 88 -6.69 7.61 -8.98
CA PHE A 88 -5.31 8.06 -9.17
C PHE A 88 -4.87 7.85 -10.61
N ASN A 89 -4.06 8.77 -11.15
CA ASN A 89 -3.58 8.69 -12.52
C ASN A 89 -2.74 7.43 -12.74
N SER A 90 -3.09 6.62 -13.74
CA SER A 90 -2.41 5.36 -14.03
C SER A 90 -0.92 5.51 -14.32
N LEU A 91 -0.50 6.67 -14.85
CA LEU A 91 0.91 6.95 -15.11
C LEU A 91 1.72 7.09 -13.81
N GLY A 92 1.08 7.43 -12.71
CA GLY A 92 1.71 7.52 -11.41
C GLY A 92 1.69 6.22 -10.61
N ILE A 93 1.07 5.17 -11.14
CA ILE A 93 1.03 3.85 -10.50
C ILE A 93 2.18 3.01 -11.03
N GLY A 94 3.02 2.51 -10.12
CA GLY A 94 4.10 1.60 -10.49
C GLY A 94 3.60 0.21 -10.81
N ASN A 95 4.53 -0.73 -10.94
CA ASN A 95 4.18 -2.12 -11.19
C ASN A 95 3.26 -2.66 -10.09
N VAL A 96 2.21 -3.35 -10.50
CA VAL A 96 1.32 -4.03 -9.57
C VAL A 96 1.79 -5.48 -9.50
N ASP A 97 2.50 -5.81 -8.43
CA ASP A 97 3.16 -7.10 -8.27
C ASP A 97 2.28 -8.06 -7.47
N ASN A 98 2.22 -9.31 -7.92
CA ASN A 98 1.47 -10.35 -7.24
C ASN A 98 2.27 -10.88 -6.04
N ILE A 99 1.58 -11.08 -4.93
CA ILE A 99 2.15 -11.68 -3.74
C ILE A 99 1.97 -13.19 -3.84
N LYS A 100 3.08 -13.94 -3.64
CA LYS A 100 3.06 -15.39 -3.76
C LYS A 100 2.78 -16.09 -2.43
N ASN A 101 3.19 -15.49 -1.30
CA ASN A 101 3.04 -16.08 0.02
C ASN A 101 3.23 -15.05 1.13
N LYS A 102 2.93 -15.45 2.37
CA LYS A 102 3.03 -14.57 3.55
C LYS A 102 4.45 -14.10 3.83
N THR A 103 5.45 -14.94 3.56
CA THR A 103 6.86 -14.56 3.72
C THR A 103 7.19 -13.37 2.83
N GLY A 104 6.66 -13.33 1.61
CA GLY A 104 6.82 -12.21 0.70
C GLY A 104 6.28 -10.90 1.27
N VAL A 105 5.13 -10.95 1.93
CA VAL A 105 4.55 -9.77 2.60
C VAL A 105 5.46 -9.29 3.72
N SER A 106 5.91 -10.19 4.60
CA SER A 106 6.79 -9.84 5.72
C SER A 106 8.07 -9.17 5.24
N LYS A 107 8.70 -9.74 4.21
CA LYS A 107 9.93 -9.19 3.62
C LYS A 107 9.70 -7.83 2.96
N TYR A 108 8.60 -7.67 2.24
CA TYR A 108 8.23 -6.40 1.62
C TYR A 108 8.09 -5.30 2.67
N VAL A 109 7.35 -5.57 3.73
CA VAL A 109 7.15 -4.60 4.81
C VAL A 109 8.48 -4.26 5.47
N ALA A 110 9.30 -5.26 5.78
CA ALA A 110 10.61 -5.04 6.42
C ALA A 110 11.55 -4.20 5.55
N LYS A 111 11.48 -4.37 4.22
CA LYS A 111 12.35 -3.67 3.28
C LYS A 111 11.91 -2.23 3.03
N HIS A 112 10.61 -1.99 2.86
CA HIS A 112 10.10 -0.72 2.35
C HIS A 112 9.35 0.12 3.37
N ILE A 113 8.77 -0.50 4.39
CA ILE A 113 7.89 0.18 5.34
C ILE A 113 8.54 0.16 6.72
N GLY A 114 8.47 1.28 7.43
CA GLY A 114 8.99 1.38 8.78
C GLY A 114 10.44 1.84 8.88
N ARG A 115 11.12 2.13 7.76
CA ARG A 115 12.46 2.74 7.79
C ARG A 115 12.35 4.24 8.00
N ASP A 116 11.71 4.92 7.05
CA ASP A 116 11.56 6.37 7.01
C ASP A 116 10.13 6.78 6.71
N PHE A 117 9.16 5.95 7.07
CA PHE A 117 7.77 6.29 6.80
C PHE A 117 7.33 7.48 7.67
N SER A 118 6.59 8.39 7.07
CA SER A 118 5.99 9.51 7.77
C SER A 118 4.56 9.23 8.24
N TYR A 119 3.92 8.23 7.65
CA TYR A 119 2.54 7.86 7.96
C TYR A 119 2.23 6.48 7.41
N HIS A 120 1.47 5.69 8.16
CA HIS A 120 0.92 4.43 7.67
C HIS A 120 -0.42 4.15 8.31
N ASN A 121 -1.28 3.40 7.62
CA ASN A 121 -2.56 2.98 8.15
C ASN A 121 -3.10 1.76 7.44
N LEU A 122 -4.00 1.08 8.12
CA LEU A 122 -4.72 -0.08 7.61
C LEU A 122 -6.18 0.29 7.39
N TYR A 123 -6.68 0.06 6.19
CA TYR A 123 -8.05 0.32 5.80
C TYR A 123 -8.74 -1.00 5.49
N ILE A 124 -9.91 -1.20 6.04
CA ILE A 124 -10.68 -2.44 5.90
C ILE A 124 -12.05 -2.09 5.33
N TRP A 125 -12.44 -2.82 4.27
CA TRP A 125 -13.78 -2.73 3.75
C TRP A 125 -14.75 -3.41 4.72
N LYS A 126 -15.83 -2.71 5.06
CA LYS A 126 -16.91 -3.24 5.89
C LYS A 126 -18.17 -3.30 5.03
N LYS A 127 -18.78 -4.48 5.02
CA LYS A 127 -20.10 -4.62 4.43
C LYS A 127 -21.12 -3.80 5.21
#